data_6c86c421a333f9b33e85efedb1083c6a
#
_entry.id   6c86c421a333f9b33e85efedb1083c6a
#
_cell.length_a   1.000
_cell.length_b   1.000
_cell.length_c   1.000
_cell.angle_alpha   90.00
_cell.angle_beta   90.00
_cell.angle_gamma   90.00
#
_symmetry.space_group_name_H-M   'P 1'
#
loop_
_entity.id
_entity.type
_entity.pdbx_description
1 polymer ?
#
loop_
_entity_poly.entity_id
_entity_poly.type
_entity_poly.pdbx_seq_one_letter_code
_entity_poly.pdbx_strand_id
1 'polypeptide(L)'
;MASKLPVALRQELKTRSAQLGIDMQDAVTEAVEQWRARPIGENPTVDTAGAESWNTWLPAGLYDDFKLDCTRRDISFVQGLAQAVRVWVDSHAASLNELTIPQYTRRIVVCNQKGGVGKTTVAAGLGQAIALGLPATTGGSKLPALPGRRTLLVDYDPQGHLTSQLGVKQVPPGSESLVTHMVERDRVVGTLLEQVVPISPDHFDGRLFLLPSSFDAFLLDSRLGSVRGPREASLQRALAPLEEHFDIIVIDAPPNLGLAMDAGLYYGHRRKNEAIGASGVLIPVEAEDSSADAYAMLDSQIRTVSLDYEVEIDRLGLVVNKFDKRKGYVATSSLDNWQSLGSPPVVAVVPDLKHQREAVHVKQPLLMYAPTSTQAQRMREIRRRLG
;
A
#
# COMPACT_ATOMS: atom_id res chain seq x y z
N MET A 1 -21.63 23.44 7.52
CA MET A 1 -21.29 24.83 7.17
C MET A 1 -20.53 24.84 5.86
N ALA A 2 -20.77 25.83 4.99
CA ALA A 2 -19.96 26.03 3.79
C ALA A 2 -18.78 26.97 4.15
N SER A 3 -17.59 26.55 3.88
CA SER A 3 -16.36 27.30 4.13
C SER A 3 -15.36 27.10 3.00
N LYS A 4 -14.18 27.66 3.12
CA LYS A 4 -13.06 27.43 2.20
C LYS A 4 -11.85 26.98 3.00
N LEU A 5 -11.09 26.06 2.42
CA LEU A 5 -9.84 25.58 3.01
C LEU A 5 -8.79 25.39 1.89
N PRO A 6 -7.50 25.73 2.10
CA PRO A 6 -6.45 25.42 1.15
C PRO A 6 -6.42 23.91 0.84
N VAL A 7 -6.32 23.56 -0.45
CA VAL A 7 -6.39 22.17 -0.91
C VAL A 7 -5.32 21.29 -0.24
N ALA A 8 -4.10 21.79 -0.14
CA ALA A 8 -3.00 21.10 0.54
C ALA A 8 -3.31 20.79 2.01
N LEU A 9 -3.82 21.79 2.74
CA LEU A 9 -4.15 21.65 4.16
C LEU A 9 -5.33 20.70 4.39
N ARG A 10 -6.33 20.72 3.49
CA ARG A 10 -7.45 19.76 3.50
C ARG A 10 -6.95 18.34 3.27
N GLN A 11 -5.98 18.15 2.38
CA GLN A 11 -5.38 16.83 2.10
C GLN A 11 -4.56 16.34 3.30
N GLU A 12 -3.81 17.24 3.96
CA GLU A 12 -3.07 16.89 5.19
C GLU A 12 -4.02 16.47 6.31
N LEU A 13 -5.11 17.22 6.53
CA LEU A 13 -6.14 16.88 7.52
C LEU A 13 -6.75 15.50 7.22
N LYS A 14 -7.16 15.26 5.96
CA LYS A 14 -7.74 13.98 5.53
C LYS A 14 -6.79 12.82 5.75
N THR A 15 -5.53 13.00 5.39
CA THR A 15 -4.51 11.97 5.57
C THR A 15 -4.28 11.68 7.05
N ARG A 16 -4.21 12.72 7.87
CA ARG A 16 -3.93 12.60 9.30
C ARG A 16 -5.12 12.01 10.07
N SER A 17 -6.34 12.48 9.81
CA SER A 17 -7.54 11.91 10.45
C SER A 17 -7.71 10.41 10.11
N ALA A 18 -7.46 10.03 8.85
CA ALA A 18 -7.46 8.63 8.45
C ALA A 18 -6.37 7.80 9.14
N GLN A 19 -5.16 8.35 9.32
CA GLN A 19 -4.06 7.68 10.03
C GLN A 19 -4.36 7.43 11.52
N LEU A 20 -5.14 8.35 12.12
CA LEU A 20 -5.52 8.26 13.54
C LEU A 20 -6.84 7.50 13.76
N GLY A 21 -7.53 7.09 12.69
CA GLY A 21 -8.86 6.47 12.79
C GLY A 21 -9.95 7.42 13.30
N ILE A 22 -9.73 8.74 13.15
CA ILE A 22 -10.67 9.79 13.59
C ILE A 22 -11.50 10.22 12.39
N ASP A 23 -12.83 10.34 12.57
CA ASP A 23 -13.67 10.94 11.53
C ASP A 23 -13.25 12.38 11.22
N MET A 24 -13.35 12.78 9.94
CA MET A 24 -12.91 14.11 9.53
C MET A 24 -13.71 15.23 10.21
N GLN A 25 -14.97 15.00 10.56
CA GLN A 25 -15.79 15.96 11.28
C GLN A 25 -15.34 16.11 12.74
N ASP A 26 -15.00 14.99 13.38
CA ASP A 26 -14.46 14.99 14.74
C ASP A 26 -13.11 15.69 14.79
N ALA A 27 -12.25 15.42 13.81
CA ALA A 27 -10.95 16.10 13.68
C ALA A 27 -11.10 17.63 13.52
N VAL A 28 -12.09 18.09 12.73
CA VAL A 28 -12.37 19.52 12.58
C VAL A 28 -12.96 20.11 13.85
N THR A 29 -13.82 19.39 14.54
CA THR A 29 -14.40 19.82 15.81
C THR A 29 -13.30 20.03 16.85
N GLU A 30 -12.44 19.05 17.02
CA GLU A 30 -11.28 19.11 17.91
C GLU A 30 -10.31 20.23 17.52
N ALA A 31 -10.06 20.41 16.22
CA ALA A 31 -9.23 21.48 15.68
C ALA A 31 -9.73 22.88 16.10
N VAL A 32 -11.04 23.10 15.97
CA VAL A 32 -11.67 24.36 16.37
C VAL A 32 -11.58 24.56 17.88
N GLU A 33 -11.82 23.53 18.67
CA GLU A 33 -11.73 23.60 20.14
C GLU A 33 -10.29 23.92 20.61
N GLN A 34 -9.30 23.23 20.06
CA GLN A 34 -7.88 23.47 20.35
C GLN A 34 -7.45 24.89 19.97
N TRP A 35 -7.87 25.37 18.81
CA TRP A 35 -7.56 26.73 18.34
C TRP A 35 -8.19 27.79 19.24
N ARG A 36 -9.42 27.59 19.69
CA ARG A 36 -10.14 28.49 20.61
C ARG A 36 -9.46 28.59 21.98
N ALA A 37 -8.91 27.50 22.48
CA ALA A 37 -8.20 27.44 23.75
C ALA A 37 -6.86 28.18 23.75
N ARG A 38 -6.31 28.53 22.57
CA ARG A 38 -5.02 29.24 22.46
C ARG A 38 -5.17 30.74 22.71
N PRO A 39 -4.17 31.39 23.33
CA PRO A 39 -4.10 32.85 23.48
C PRO A 39 -4.15 33.57 22.12
N ILE A 40 -4.71 34.78 22.14
CA ILE A 40 -4.73 35.66 20.96
C ILE A 40 -3.27 36.02 20.60
N GLY A 41 -2.87 35.81 19.34
CA GLY A 41 -1.53 36.05 18.84
C GLY A 41 -0.61 34.84 18.74
N GLU A 42 -0.98 33.70 19.33
CA GLU A 42 -0.17 32.46 19.27
C GLU A 42 -0.59 31.48 18.16
N ASN A 43 -1.42 31.92 17.24
CA ASN A 43 -1.89 31.06 16.15
C ASN A 43 -0.96 31.13 14.93
N PRO A 44 -0.78 29.99 14.22
CA PRO A 44 0.07 29.96 13.05
C PRO A 44 -0.45 30.85 11.93
N THR A 45 0.45 31.45 11.17
CA THR A 45 0.09 32.12 9.92
C THR A 45 -0.12 31.06 8.84
N VAL A 46 -1.29 31.07 8.20
CA VAL A 46 -1.63 30.14 7.12
C VAL A 46 -1.98 30.94 5.88
N ASP A 47 -1.32 30.61 4.75
CA ASP A 47 -1.70 31.19 3.46
C ASP A 47 -3.03 30.55 3.00
N THR A 48 -4.03 31.41 2.81
CA THR A 48 -5.36 31.02 2.33
C THR A 48 -5.61 31.37 0.87
N ALA A 49 -4.58 31.82 0.14
CA ALA A 49 -4.66 32.01 -1.31
C ALA A 49 -4.97 30.66 -1.99
N GLY A 50 -5.94 30.64 -2.91
CA GLY A 50 -6.37 29.40 -3.57
C GLY A 50 -7.20 28.44 -2.70
N ALA A 51 -7.78 28.92 -1.57
CA ALA A 51 -8.69 28.12 -0.78
C ALA A 51 -9.97 27.79 -1.56
N GLU A 52 -10.32 26.51 -1.67
CA GLU A 52 -11.49 26.01 -2.36
C GLU A 52 -12.66 25.75 -1.42
N SER A 53 -13.88 25.80 -1.98
CA SER A 53 -15.11 25.50 -1.24
C SER A 53 -15.05 24.10 -0.64
N TRP A 54 -15.40 24.02 0.65
CA TRP A 54 -15.44 22.77 1.40
C TRP A 54 -16.62 22.78 2.37
N ASN A 55 -17.36 21.69 2.38
CA ASN A 55 -18.46 21.51 3.29
C ASN A 55 -18.00 20.66 4.48
N THR A 56 -18.15 21.21 5.68
CA THR A 56 -17.95 20.49 6.94
C THR A 56 -19.05 20.86 7.91
N TRP A 57 -19.19 20.10 8.97
CA TRP A 57 -20.18 20.33 9.99
C TRP A 57 -19.49 20.57 11.35
N LEU A 58 -20.07 21.42 12.16
CA LEU A 58 -19.65 21.64 13.55
C LEU A 58 -20.89 21.48 14.44
N PRO A 59 -20.71 21.01 15.69
CA PRO A 59 -21.80 20.94 16.66
C PRO A 59 -22.52 22.29 16.85
N ALA A 60 -23.81 22.22 17.16
CA ALA A 60 -24.61 23.40 17.46
C ALA A 60 -23.96 24.18 18.61
N GLY A 61 -23.84 25.51 18.45
CA GLY A 61 -23.15 26.39 19.41
C GLY A 61 -21.68 26.58 19.13
N LEU A 62 -20.91 25.52 18.78
CA LEU A 62 -19.47 25.64 18.48
C LEU A 62 -19.23 26.49 17.23
N TYR A 63 -20.11 26.40 16.23
CA TYR A 63 -20.01 27.24 15.02
C TYR A 63 -20.16 28.74 15.32
N ASP A 64 -21.15 29.11 16.13
CA ASP A 64 -21.42 30.51 16.46
C ASP A 64 -20.30 31.07 17.36
N ASP A 65 -19.85 30.30 18.32
CA ASP A 65 -18.72 30.64 19.16
C ASP A 65 -17.44 30.83 18.38
N PHE A 66 -17.17 29.91 17.45
CA PHE A 66 -15.98 30.00 16.58
C PHE A 66 -16.01 31.26 15.71
N LYS A 67 -17.16 31.59 15.14
CA LYS A 67 -17.34 32.81 14.36
C LYS A 67 -17.11 34.06 15.19
N LEU A 68 -17.60 34.09 16.44
CA LEU A 68 -17.36 35.19 17.36
C LEU A 68 -15.89 35.32 17.73
N ASP A 69 -15.19 34.21 17.94
CA ASP A 69 -13.75 34.21 18.25
C ASP A 69 -12.90 34.62 17.05
N CYS A 70 -13.29 34.31 15.81
CA CYS A 70 -12.64 34.87 14.62
C CYS A 70 -12.76 36.40 14.59
N THR A 71 -13.97 36.94 14.89
CA THR A 71 -14.18 38.40 14.95
C THR A 71 -13.34 39.05 16.06
N ARG A 72 -13.26 38.46 17.25
CA ARG A 72 -12.44 38.92 18.37
C ARG A 72 -10.94 38.97 18.05
N ARG A 73 -10.50 38.07 17.17
CA ARG A 73 -9.10 37.92 16.72
C ARG A 73 -8.80 38.73 15.46
N ASP A 74 -9.77 39.50 14.95
CA ASP A 74 -9.69 40.32 13.73
C ASP A 74 -9.22 39.52 12.48
N ILE A 75 -9.76 38.31 12.31
CA ILE A 75 -9.45 37.44 11.15
C ILE A 75 -10.72 36.94 10.46
N SER A 76 -10.60 36.64 9.17
CA SER A 76 -11.71 36.04 8.44
C SER A 76 -12.00 34.62 8.93
N PHE A 77 -13.24 34.17 8.73
CA PHE A 77 -13.63 32.80 9.05
C PHE A 77 -12.80 31.72 8.32
N VAL A 78 -12.41 32.01 7.06
CA VAL A 78 -11.53 31.15 6.27
C VAL A 78 -10.14 31.03 6.92
N GLN A 79 -9.61 32.17 7.37
CA GLN A 79 -8.33 32.22 8.06
C GLN A 79 -8.37 31.47 9.41
N GLY A 80 -9.45 31.70 10.19
CA GLY A 80 -9.63 31.00 11.46
C GLY A 80 -9.72 29.47 11.30
N LEU A 81 -10.47 29.00 10.29
CA LEU A 81 -10.57 27.55 10.02
C LEU A 81 -9.23 26.98 9.55
N ALA A 82 -8.50 27.69 8.69
CA ALA A 82 -7.18 27.25 8.23
C ALA A 82 -6.17 27.18 9.39
N GLN A 83 -6.19 28.15 10.30
CA GLN A 83 -5.37 28.15 11.52
C GLN A 83 -5.75 26.98 12.45
N ALA A 84 -7.04 26.74 12.68
CA ALA A 84 -7.52 25.65 13.51
C ALA A 84 -7.05 24.29 12.96
N VAL A 85 -7.25 24.05 11.67
CA VAL A 85 -6.80 22.82 11.02
C VAL A 85 -5.26 22.69 11.07
N ARG A 86 -4.50 23.77 10.88
CA ARG A 86 -3.04 23.73 11.01
C ARG A 86 -2.61 23.39 12.43
N VAL A 87 -3.22 24.01 13.44
CA VAL A 87 -2.97 23.70 14.86
C VAL A 87 -3.19 22.21 15.14
N TRP A 88 -4.30 21.66 14.66
CA TRP A 88 -4.62 20.26 14.87
C TRP A 88 -3.63 19.33 14.14
N VAL A 89 -3.33 19.61 12.87
CA VAL A 89 -2.36 18.82 12.08
C VAL A 89 -0.98 18.87 12.74
N ASP A 90 -0.54 20.03 13.26
CA ASP A 90 0.77 20.18 13.90
C ASP A 90 0.81 19.53 15.30
N SER A 91 -0.29 19.61 16.07
CA SER A 91 -0.39 18.93 17.37
C SER A 91 -0.51 17.42 17.26
N HIS A 92 -1.03 16.96 16.15
CA HIS A 92 -1.07 15.55 15.78
C HIS A 92 0.01 15.22 14.73
N ALA A 93 1.05 16.06 14.59
CA ALA A 93 2.21 15.72 13.80
C ALA A 93 2.72 14.36 14.27
N ALA A 94 2.96 13.42 13.31
CA ALA A 94 3.63 12.19 13.66
C ALA A 94 4.93 12.58 14.38
N SER A 95 5.01 12.29 15.65
CA SER A 95 6.27 12.38 16.37
C SER A 95 7.26 11.60 15.55
N LEU A 96 8.33 12.22 15.08
CA LEU A 96 9.39 11.57 14.29
C LEU A 96 10.07 10.44 15.10
N ASN A 97 9.76 10.36 16.41
CA ASN A 97 10.23 9.33 17.33
C ASN A 97 9.19 8.23 17.62
N GLU A 98 7.95 8.40 17.14
CA GLU A 98 6.90 7.38 17.23
C GLU A 98 6.27 7.14 15.83
N LEU A 99 7.08 6.76 14.88
CA LEU A 99 6.63 5.72 13.97
C LEU A 99 6.45 4.49 14.87
N THR A 100 5.32 4.42 15.58
CA THR A 100 4.88 3.20 16.22
C THR A 100 4.98 2.14 15.16
N ILE A 101 5.93 1.24 15.31
CA ILE A 101 5.97 0.01 14.51
C ILE A 101 4.56 -0.54 14.69
N PRO A 102 3.77 -0.69 13.61
CA PRO A 102 2.44 -1.26 13.77
C PRO A 102 2.61 -2.54 14.57
N GLN A 103 1.82 -2.73 15.63
CA GLN A 103 1.87 -3.95 16.44
C GLN A 103 1.35 -5.18 15.66
N TYR A 104 1.28 -5.07 14.34
CA TYR A 104 0.81 -6.08 13.41
C TYR A 104 1.63 -6.04 12.12
N THR A 105 1.79 -7.18 11.51
CA THR A 105 2.43 -7.32 10.20
C THR A 105 1.51 -6.77 9.11
N ARG A 106 2.00 -5.81 8.33
CA ARG A 106 1.29 -5.30 7.15
C ARG A 106 1.36 -6.32 6.01
N ARG A 107 0.25 -6.48 5.29
CA ARG A 107 0.14 -7.46 4.21
C ARG A 107 -0.26 -6.73 2.92
N ILE A 108 0.57 -6.88 1.89
CA ILE A 108 0.36 -6.25 0.58
C ILE A 108 0.29 -7.37 -0.46
N VAL A 109 -0.87 -7.55 -1.07
CA VAL A 109 -1.05 -8.54 -2.14
C VAL A 109 -0.97 -7.85 -3.49
N VAL A 110 0.07 -8.15 -4.25
CA VAL A 110 0.26 -7.62 -5.61
C VAL A 110 -0.44 -8.55 -6.59
N CYS A 111 -1.59 -8.15 -7.10
CA CYS A 111 -2.45 -9.01 -7.88
C CYS A 111 -3.04 -8.31 -9.13
N ASN A 112 -3.25 -9.09 -10.17
CA ASN A 112 -4.07 -8.80 -11.34
C ASN A 112 -4.27 -10.13 -12.10
N GLN A 113 -5.42 -10.33 -12.72
CA GLN A 113 -5.67 -11.51 -13.54
C GLN A 113 -4.90 -11.52 -14.86
N LYS A 114 -4.59 -10.35 -15.41
CA LYS A 114 -3.84 -10.25 -16.67
C LYS A 114 -2.40 -10.70 -16.46
N GLY A 115 -1.96 -11.66 -17.27
CA GLY A 115 -0.56 -12.07 -17.31
C GLY A 115 0.32 -10.95 -17.88
N GLY A 116 1.57 -10.90 -17.43
CA GLY A 116 2.55 -9.98 -18.01
C GLY A 116 2.49 -8.52 -17.54
N VAL A 117 1.50 -8.06 -16.80
CA VAL A 117 1.40 -6.65 -16.33
C VAL A 117 2.51 -6.22 -15.37
N GLY A 118 3.35 -7.17 -14.92
CA GLY A 118 4.49 -6.91 -14.05
C GLY A 118 4.19 -6.99 -12.56
N LYS A 119 3.28 -7.85 -12.13
CA LYS A 119 3.03 -8.16 -10.71
C LYS A 119 4.34 -8.44 -9.98
N THR A 120 5.09 -9.42 -10.46
CA THR A 120 6.38 -9.84 -9.91
C THR A 120 7.39 -8.69 -9.81
N THR A 121 7.48 -7.86 -10.84
CA THR A 121 8.36 -6.67 -10.86
C THR A 121 7.98 -5.68 -9.76
N VAL A 122 6.69 -5.40 -9.62
CA VAL A 122 6.17 -4.47 -8.60
C VAL A 122 6.34 -5.06 -7.20
N ALA A 123 6.01 -6.33 -6.99
CA ALA A 123 6.19 -7.01 -5.70
C ALA A 123 7.67 -7.00 -5.25
N ALA A 124 8.58 -7.42 -6.15
CA ALA A 124 10.00 -7.42 -5.88
C ALA A 124 10.54 -6.01 -5.59
N GLY A 125 10.23 -5.04 -6.46
CA GLY A 125 10.73 -3.67 -6.32
C GLY A 125 10.19 -2.97 -5.07
N LEU A 126 8.92 -3.17 -4.74
CA LEU A 126 8.32 -2.65 -3.52
C LEU A 126 8.99 -3.24 -2.28
N GLY A 127 9.13 -4.57 -2.20
CA GLY A 127 9.80 -5.23 -1.07
C GLY A 127 11.23 -4.76 -0.87
N GLN A 128 11.98 -4.59 -1.95
CA GLN A 128 13.34 -4.01 -1.91
C GLN A 128 13.33 -2.56 -1.37
N ALA A 129 12.40 -1.71 -1.83
CA ALA A 129 12.28 -0.34 -1.36
C ALA A 129 11.86 -0.25 0.11
N ILE A 130 11.05 -1.19 0.59
CA ILE A 130 10.64 -1.30 1.99
C ILE A 130 11.84 -1.71 2.85
N ALA A 131 12.59 -2.74 2.45
CA ALA A 131 13.73 -3.25 3.19
C ALA A 131 14.86 -2.21 3.33
N LEU A 132 15.15 -1.45 2.25
CA LEU A 132 16.16 -0.38 2.28
C LEU A 132 15.72 0.83 3.10
N GLY A 133 14.41 1.09 3.17
CA GLY A 133 13.91 2.38 3.65
C GLY A 133 14.14 3.52 2.66
N LEU A 134 13.69 4.71 3.02
CA LEU A 134 13.81 5.91 2.20
C LEU A 134 14.31 7.08 3.03
N PRO A 135 15.32 7.83 2.57
CA PRO A 135 15.75 9.04 3.25
C PRO A 135 14.66 10.12 3.21
N ALA A 136 14.75 11.07 4.13
CA ALA A 136 13.97 12.30 4.05
C ALA A 136 14.28 13.04 2.74
N THR A 137 13.26 13.69 2.14
CA THR A 137 13.51 14.52 0.96
C THR A 137 14.01 15.90 1.37
N THR A 138 15.06 16.38 0.69
CA THR A 138 15.60 17.73 0.84
C THR A 138 15.20 18.56 -0.37
N GLY A 139 14.22 19.49 -0.22
CA GLY A 139 13.74 20.37 -1.29
C GLY A 139 12.23 20.27 -1.51
N GLY A 140 11.59 21.37 -1.89
CA GLY A 140 10.16 21.49 -2.20
C GLY A 140 9.22 20.97 -1.11
N SER A 141 8.72 19.79 -1.26
CA SER A 141 7.98 19.09 -0.21
C SER A 141 8.93 18.28 0.65
N LYS A 142 9.14 18.69 1.90
CA LYS A 142 9.90 17.93 2.90
C LYS A 142 9.06 16.71 3.32
N LEU A 143 9.41 15.53 2.82
CA LEU A 143 8.81 14.27 3.27
C LEU A 143 9.73 13.59 4.29
N PRO A 144 9.19 12.99 5.36
CA PRO A 144 9.99 12.32 6.37
C PRO A 144 10.74 11.11 5.81
N ALA A 145 11.80 10.70 6.50
CA ALA A 145 12.44 9.42 6.21
C ALA A 145 11.47 8.28 6.54
N LEU A 146 11.53 7.21 5.75
CA LEU A 146 10.84 5.96 6.06
C LEU A 146 11.89 4.92 6.41
N PRO A 147 11.92 4.38 7.63
CA PRO A 147 12.92 3.41 8.02
C PRO A 147 12.79 2.11 7.20
N GLY A 148 13.91 1.41 7.01
CA GLY A 148 13.91 0.06 6.48
C GLY A 148 13.14 -0.88 7.41
N ARG A 149 12.39 -1.81 6.82
CA ARG A 149 11.54 -2.76 7.53
C ARG A 149 11.92 -4.20 7.20
N ARG A 150 11.78 -5.10 8.15
CA ARG A 150 11.97 -6.52 7.94
C ARG A 150 10.85 -7.06 7.04
N THR A 151 11.19 -7.39 5.80
CA THR A 151 10.25 -7.62 4.70
C THR A 151 10.37 -9.04 4.17
N LEU A 152 9.25 -9.76 4.11
CA LEU A 152 9.13 -11.04 3.45
C LEU A 152 8.43 -10.87 2.10
N LEU A 153 9.10 -11.28 1.03
CA LEU A 153 8.50 -11.51 -0.27
C LEU A 153 7.98 -12.96 -0.30
N VAL A 154 6.77 -13.17 -0.79
CA VAL A 154 6.19 -14.51 -0.96
C VAL A 154 5.91 -14.72 -2.44
N ASP A 155 6.59 -15.67 -3.04
CA ASP A 155 6.33 -16.09 -4.43
C ASP A 155 5.19 -17.12 -4.44
N TYR A 156 3.99 -16.62 -4.72
CA TYR A 156 2.76 -17.41 -4.71
C TYR A 156 2.33 -17.86 -6.12
N ASP A 157 3.04 -17.37 -7.16
CA ASP A 157 2.84 -17.78 -8.55
C ASP A 157 3.56 -19.13 -8.82
N PRO A 158 2.89 -20.16 -9.36
CA PRO A 158 3.52 -21.43 -9.73
C PRO A 158 4.64 -21.29 -10.74
N GLN A 159 4.67 -20.21 -11.54
CA GLN A 159 5.76 -19.94 -12.47
C GLN A 159 7.09 -19.63 -11.78
N GLY A 160 7.09 -19.22 -10.51
CA GLY A 160 8.29 -18.97 -9.72
C GLY A 160 9.17 -17.82 -10.25
N HIS A 161 8.54 -16.85 -10.91
CA HIS A 161 9.29 -15.72 -11.51
C HIS A 161 9.96 -14.86 -10.48
N LEU A 162 9.33 -14.60 -9.32
CA LEU A 162 9.93 -13.85 -8.24
C LEU A 162 11.14 -14.59 -7.65
N THR A 163 10.99 -15.90 -7.44
CA THR A 163 12.04 -16.80 -6.96
C THR A 163 13.24 -16.78 -7.90
N SER A 164 12.99 -16.98 -9.19
CA SER A 164 14.04 -17.06 -10.21
C SER A 164 14.79 -15.74 -10.39
N GLN A 165 14.07 -14.59 -10.44
CA GLN A 165 14.71 -13.29 -10.65
C GLN A 165 15.59 -12.84 -9.47
N LEU A 166 15.36 -13.37 -8.27
CA LEU A 166 16.18 -13.11 -7.09
C LEU A 166 17.29 -14.16 -6.90
N GLY A 167 17.51 -15.03 -7.88
CA GLY A 167 18.60 -16.01 -7.88
C GLY A 167 18.36 -17.24 -7.00
N VAL A 168 17.14 -17.42 -6.51
CA VAL A 168 16.76 -18.56 -5.68
C VAL A 168 16.17 -19.67 -6.56
N LYS A 169 16.26 -20.91 -6.12
CA LYS A 169 15.65 -22.07 -6.79
C LYS A 169 14.25 -22.31 -6.24
N GLN A 170 13.31 -22.68 -7.13
CA GLN A 170 12.01 -23.16 -6.69
C GLN A 170 12.14 -24.43 -5.84
N VAL A 171 11.21 -24.58 -4.90
CA VAL A 171 11.12 -25.77 -4.06
C VAL A 171 10.70 -26.96 -4.91
N PRO A 172 11.41 -28.12 -4.85
CA PRO A 172 11.05 -29.31 -5.61
C PRO A 172 9.65 -29.84 -5.26
N PRO A 173 9.01 -30.59 -6.19
CA PRO A 173 7.72 -31.22 -5.91
C PRO A 173 7.78 -32.16 -4.70
N GLY A 174 6.71 -32.13 -3.90
CA GLY A 174 6.59 -33.00 -2.70
C GLY A 174 7.45 -32.59 -1.51
N SER A 175 8.24 -31.49 -1.65
CA SER A 175 9.04 -30.95 -0.56
C SER A 175 8.22 -30.01 0.32
N GLU A 176 8.74 -29.70 1.51
CA GLU A 176 8.17 -28.70 2.41
C GLU A 176 8.07 -27.35 1.70
N SER A 177 6.87 -26.76 1.66
CA SER A 177 6.59 -25.54 0.90
C SER A 177 5.34 -24.84 1.39
N LEU A 178 5.12 -23.59 0.96
CA LEU A 178 3.88 -22.87 1.23
C LEU A 178 2.64 -23.68 0.84
N VAL A 179 2.68 -24.39 -0.30
CA VAL A 179 1.55 -25.21 -0.78
C VAL A 179 1.19 -26.31 0.21
N THR A 180 2.18 -27.03 0.74
CA THR A 180 1.94 -28.09 1.74
C THR A 180 1.30 -27.53 3.00
N HIS A 181 1.77 -26.37 3.49
CA HIS A 181 1.18 -25.69 4.66
C HIS A 181 -0.25 -25.18 4.42
N MET A 182 -0.58 -24.79 3.21
CA MET A 182 -1.94 -24.36 2.87
C MET A 182 -2.95 -25.50 2.85
N VAL A 183 -2.55 -26.69 2.38
CA VAL A 183 -3.47 -27.81 2.16
C VAL A 183 -3.46 -28.84 3.29
N GLU A 184 -2.36 -28.96 4.04
CA GLU A 184 -2.20 -29.91 5.15
C GLU A 184 -2.35 -29.19 6.50
N ARG A 185 -3.50 -29.45 7.20
CA ARG A 185 -3.82 -28.73 8.45
C ARG A 185 -2.95 -29.09 9.63
N ASP A 186 -2.39 -30.29 9.65
CA ASP A 186 -1.61 -30.82 10.76
C ASP A 186 -0.10 -30.57 10.60
N ARG A 187 0.31 -29.71 9.67
CA ARG A 187 1.72 -29.34 9.50
C ARG A 187 2.27 -28.61 10.73
N VAL A 188 3.46 -28.97 11.09
CA VAL A 188 4.18 -28.36 12.21
C VAL A 188 4.61 -26.96 11.83
N VAL A 189 4.27 -26.00 12.68
CA VAL A 189 4.44 -24.54 12.50
C VAL A 189 5.92 -24.20 12.48
N GLY A 190 6.91 -24.66 12.56
CA GLY A 190 8.31 -24.21 12.50
C GLY A 190 8.99 -24.44 11.17
N THR A 191 8.49 -25.39 10.39
CA THR A 191 9.17 -25.83 9.17
C THR A 191 9.07 -24.84 8.02
N LEU A 192 7.98 -24.05 7.91
CA LEU A 192 7.86 -23.06 6.84
C LEU A 192 8.86 -21.91 7.00
N LEU A 193 9.21 -21.53 8.22
CA LEU A 193 10.23 -20.52 8.48
C LEU A 193 11.62 -20.95 7.98
N GLU A 194 11.91 -22.24 8.01
CA GLU A 194 13.19 -22.81 7.50
C GLU A 194 13.32 -22.68 5.97
N GLN A 195 12.21 -22.52 5.26
CA GLN A 195 12.19 -22.31 3.80
C GLN A 195 12.45 -20.85 3.41
N VAL A 196 12.47 -19.93 4.38
CA VAL A 196 12.71 -18.52 4.11
C VAL A 196 14.17 -18.23 3.84
N VAL A 197 14.45 -17.61 2.69
CA VAL A 197 15.79 -17.32 2.21
C VAL A 197 16.11 -15.82 2.33
N PRO A 198 17.22 -15.42 2.98
CA PRO A 198 17.66 -14.03 2.98
C PRO A 198 18.15 -13.62 1.58
N ILE A 199 17.78 -12.41 1.13
CA ILE A 199 18.16 -11.87 -0.18
C ILE A 199 19.20 -10.77 0.00
N SER A 200 20.40 -10.96 -0.56
CA SER A 200 21.51 -9.99 -0.54
C SER A 200 21.65 -9.29 0.83
N PRO A 201 21.90 -10.03 1.91
CA PRO A 201 21.81 -9.51 3.28
C PRO A 201 22.72 -8.28 3.52
N ASP A 202 23.89 -8.24 2.92
CA ASP A 202 24.82 -7.11 3.05
C ASP A 202 24.26 -5.83 2.42
N HIS A 203 23.46 -5.94 1.35
CA HIS A 203 22.88 -4.78 0.68
C HIS A 203 21.59 -4.30 1.34
N PHE A 204 20.79 -5.22 1.89
CA PHE A 204 19.52 -4.91 2.53
C PHE A 204 19.58 -4.94 4.07
N ASP A 205 20.76 -4.90 4.66
CA ASP A 205 20.98 -4.95 6.11
C ASP A 205 20.25 -6.11 6.79
N GLY A 206 20.19 -7.27 6.13
CA GLY A 206 19.48 -8.45 6.62
C GLY A 206 17.96 -8.27 6.74
N ARG A 207 17.35 -7.35 6.00
CA ARG A 207 15.91 -7.04 6.11
C ARG A 207 15.05 -7.55 4.96
N LEU A 208 15.64 -8.07 3.87
CA LEU A 208 14.89 -8.62 2.74
C LEU A 208 14.98 -10.14 2.72
N PHE A 209 13.82 -10.78 2.65
CA PHE A 209 13.68 -12.24 2.65
C PHE A 209 12.71 -12.69 1.57
N LEU A 210 12.84 -13.93 1.13
CA LEU A 210 11.95 -14.59 0.18
C LEU A 210 11.48 -15.93 0.72
N LEU A 211 10.17 -16.18 0.65
CA LEU A 211 9.59 -17.51 0.68
C LEU A 211 9.44 -17.99 -0.76
N PRO A 212 10.23 -18.97 -1.22
CA PRO A 212 10.27 -19.38 -2.60
C PRO A 212 8.99 -20.08 -3.06
N SER A 213 8.65 -19.95 -4.34
CA SER A 213 7.60 -20.75 -4.97
C SER A 213 7.99 -22.23 -5.04
N SER A 214 6.96 -23.07 -5.06
CA SER A 214 7.10 -24.52 -5.24
C SER A 214 6.46 -24.96 -6.56
N PHE A 215 7.01 -25.98 -7.20
CA PHE A 215 6.37 -26.64 -8.34
C PHE A 215 4.99 -27.22 -8.00
N ASP A 216 4.74 -27.57 -6.73
CA ASP A 216 3.41 -28.03 -6.28
C ASP A 216 2.33 -26.97 -6.41
N ALA A 217 2.69 -25.69 -6.56
CA ALA A 217 1.75 -24.57 -6.73
C ALA A 217 0.93 -24.67 -8.03
N PHE A 218 1.39 -25.41 -9.05
CA PHE A 218 0.59 -25.72 -10.24
C PHE A 218 -0.69 -26.53 -9.93
N LEU A 219 -0.69 -27.26 -8.84
CA LEU A 219 -1.83 -28.09 -8.39
C LEU A 219 -2.62 -27.40 -7.26
N LEU A 220 -2.26 -26.18 -6.87
CA LEU A 220 -2.80 -25.55 -5.67
C LEU A 220 -4.32 -25.37 -5.73
N ASP A 221 -4.89 -24.85 -6.82
CA ASP A 221 -6.35 -24.69 -6.97
C ASP A 221 -7.10 -26.02 -6.82
N SER A 222 -6.60 -27.08 -7.46
CA SER A 222 -7.17 -28.41 -7.36
C SER A 222 -7.08 -28.98 -5.93
N ARG A 223 -5.93 -28.80 -5.27
CA ARG A 223 -5.72 -29.23 -3.89
C ARG A 223 -6.59 -28.46 -2.91
N LEU A 224 -6.70 -27.13 -3.07
CA LEU A 224 -7.59 -26.29 -2.27
C LEU A 224 -9.06 -26.69 -2.43
N GLY A 225 -9.45 -27.11 -3.65
CA GLY A 225 -10.79 -27.65 -3.91
C GLY A 225 -11.16 -28.84 -3.01
N SER A 226 -10.17 -29.60 -2.58
CA SER A 226 -10.33 -30.80 -1.73
C SER A 226 -10.17 -30.52 -0.22
N VAL A 227 -9.72 -29.34 0.17
CA VAL A 227 -9.54 -28.98 1.59
C VAL A 227 -10.89 -28.85 2.29
N ARG A 228 -11.03 -29.51 3.43
CA ARG A 228 -12.24 -29.39 4.29
C ARG A 228 -12.13 -28.12 5.15
N GLY A 229 -13.19 -27.28 5.12
CA GLY A 229 -13.28 -26.03 5.89
C GLY A 229 -12.88 -24.79 5.08
N PRO A 230 -12.62 -23.63 5.72
CA PRO A 230 -12.41 -22.34 5.04
C PRO A 230 -11.11 -22.37 4.21
N ARG A 231 -11.25 -22.50 2.90
CA ARG A 231 -10.15 -22.59 1.92
C ARG A 231 -9.50 -21.24 1.71
N GLU A 232 -10.31 -20.19 1.69
CA GLU A 232 -9.90 -18.79 1.59
C GLU A 232 -8.92 -18.40 2.70
N ALA A 233 -9.09 -18.93 3.91
CA ALA A 233 -8.19 -18.70 5.03
C ALA A 233 -6.89 -19.56 5.00
N SER A 234 -6.69 -20.39 3.96
CA SER A 234 -5.55 -21.30 3.91
C SER A 234 -4.20 -20.59 3.86
N LEU A 235 -4.07 -19.52 3.05
CA LEU A 235 -2.85 -18.72 2.98
C LEU A 235 -2.59 -17.99 4.30
N GLN A 236 -3.63 -17.42 4.92
CA GLN A 236 -3.52 -16.76 6.22
C GLN A 236 -3.02 -17.73 7.29
N ARG A 237 -3.58 -18.95 7.37
CA ARG A 237 -3.11 -19.96 8.33
C ARG A 237 -1.65 -20.34 8.11
N ALA A 238 -1.26 -20.54 6.85
CA ALA A 238 0.10 -20.92 6.51
C ALA A 238 1.12 -19.85 6.86
N LEU A 239 0.77 -18.56 6.66
CA LEU A 239 1.68 -17.44 6.89
C LEU A 239 1.60 -16.85 8.31
N ALA A 240 0.56 -17.15 9.08
CA ALA A 240 0.39 -16.58 10.44
C ALA A 240 1.63 -16.75 11.34
N PRO A 241 2.33 -17.90 11.37
CA PRO A 241 3.55 -18.04 12.17
C PRO A 241 4.70 -17.16 11.69
N LEU A 242 4.73 -16.79 10.40
CA LEU A 242 5.77 -15.93 9.85
C LEU A 242 5.51 -14.46 10.17
N GLU A 243 4.27 -14.07 10.44
CA GLU A 243 3.90 -12.68 10.73
C GLU A 243 4.63 -12.13 11.98
N GLU A 244 4.96 -12.99 12.94
CA GLU A 244 5.73 -12.58 14.13
C GLU A 244 7.19 -12.20 13.82
N HIS A 245 7.69 -12.59 12.64
CA HIS A 245 9.08 -12.40 12.24
C HIS A 245 9.29 -11.25 11.25
N PHE A 246 8.21 -10.69 10.67
CA PHE A 246 8.29 -9.69 9.63
C PHE A 246 7.35 -8.50 9.87
N ASP A 247 7.83 -7.29 9.61
CA ASP A 247 7.02 -6.08 9.70
C ASP A 247 6.04 -5.98 8.52
N ILE A 248 6.45 -6.47 7.35
CA ILE A 248 5.67 -6.39 6.11
C ILE A 248 5.84 -7.69 5.31
N ILE A 249 4.73 -8.23 4.82
CA ILE A 249 4.69 -9.37 3.89
C ILE A 249 4.11 -8.89 2.57
N VAL A 250 4.84 -9.10 1.46
CA VAL A 250 4.42 -8.75 0.10
C VAL A 250 4.22 -10.04 -0.69
N ILE A 251 2.99 -10.28 -1.15
CA ILE A 251 2.61 -11.46 -1.91
C ILE A 251 2.65 -11.15 -3.41
N ASP A 252 3.41 -11.92 -4.19
CA ASP A 252 3.31 -11.94 -5.65
C ASP A 252 2.28 -12.99 -6.06
N ALA A 253 1.05 -12.55 -6.38
CA ALA A 253 -0.07 -13.43 -6.61
C ALA A 253 -0.10 -14.01 -8.04
N PRO A 254 -0.67 -15.22 -8.24
CA PRO A 254 -0.83 -15.82 -9.56
C PRO A 254 -1.77 -14.99 -10.46
N PRO A 255 -1.72 -15.18 -11.80
CA PRO A 255 -2.52 -14.39 -12.74
C PRO A 255 -3.96 -14.85 -12.93
N ASN A 256 -4.39 -15.95 -12.32
CA ASN A 256 -5.72 -16.54 -12.52
C ASN A 256 -6.68 -16.20 -11.37
N LEU A 257 -7.96 -16.05 -11.69
CA LEU A 257 -9.04 -15.84 -10.71
C LEU A 257 -9.56 -17.20 -10.20
N GLY A 258 -8.73 -17.90 -9.43
CA GLY A 258 -9.06 -19.19 -8.82
C GLY A 258 -9.03 -19.16 -7.30
N LEU A 259 -9.13 -20.31 -6.66
CA LEU A 259 -9.11 -20.45 -5.19
C LEU A 259 -7.80 -19.91 -4.58
N ALA A 260 -6.71 -20.02 -5.31
CA ALA A 260 -5.43 -19.42 -4.89
C ALA A 260 -5.52 -17.87 -4.83
N MET A 261 -6.13 -17.23 -5.84
CA MET A 261 -6.35 -15.77 -5.81
C MET A 261 -7.28 -15.39 -4.67
N ASP A 262 -8.38 -16.12 -4.45
CA ASP A 262 -9.30 -15.84 -3.34
C ASP A 262 -8.60 -15.91 -1.98
N ALA A 263 -7.74 -16.91 -1.79
CA ALA A 263 -6.93 -17.03 -0.58
C ALA A 263 -5.93 -15.86 -0.44
N GLY A 264 -5.36 -15.39 -1.55
CA GLY A 264 -4.52 -14.19 -1.59
C GLY A 264 -5.29 -12.92 -1.23
N LEU A 265 -6.45 -12.70 -1.84
CA LEU A 265 -7.34 -11.56 -1.57
C LEU A 265 -7.82 -11.58 -0.11
N TYR A 266 -8.24 -12.74 0.37
CA TYR A 266 -8.61 -12.92 1.77
C TYR A 266 -7.45 -12.63 2.72
N TYR A 267 -6.22 -13.05 2.40
CA TYR A 267 -5.05 -12.72 3.21
C TYR A 267 -4.81 -11.23 3.32
N GLY A 268 -5.07 -10.48 2.25
CA GLY A 268 -4.92 -9.02 2.18
C GLY A 268 -6.02 -8.22 2.89
N HIS A 269 -7.09 -8.86 3.44
CA HIS A 269 -8.17 -8.11 4.08
C HIS A 269 -7.69 -7.34 5.31
N ARG A 270 -8.33 -6.21 5.58
CA ARG A 270 -8.07 -5.41 6.76
C ARG A 270 -8.58 -6.15 8.01
N ARG A 271 -7.71 -6.41 8.96
CA ARG A 271 -8.05 -7.04 10.22
C ARG A 271 -8.51 -6.01 11.26
N LYS A 272 -9.17 -6.51 12.31
CA LYS A 272 -9.58 -5.68 13.44
C LYS A 272 -8.35 -4.95 14.02
N ASN A 273 -8.49 -3.65 14.28
CA ASN A 273 -7.45 -2.74 14.78
C ASN A 273 -6.35 -2.36 13.76
N GLU A 274 -6.52 -2.67 12.48
CA GLU A 274 -5.65 -2.13 11.44
C GLU A 274 -6.22 -0.83 10.86
N ALA A 275 -5.33 0.12 10.60
CA ALA A 275 -5.71 1.35 9.93
C ALA A 275 -6.12 1.08 8.47
N ILE A 276 -7.06 1.88 7.95
CA ILE A 276 -7.45 1.83 6.53
C ILE A 276 -6.20 2.04 5.65
N GLY A 277 -6.01 1.16 4.67
CA GLY A 277 -4.86 1.21 3.76
C GLY A 277 -3.55 0.69 4.35
N ALA A 278 -3.53 0.15 5.57
CA ALA A 278 -2.34 -0.48 6.13
C ALA A 278 -2.01 -1.80 5.43
N SER A 279 -3.01 -2.65 5.23
CA SER A 279 -2.95 -3.89 4.45
C SER A 279 -3.94 -3.83 3.30
N GLY A 280 -3.74 -4.60 2.24
CA GLY A 280 -4.66 -4.60 1.09
C GLY A 280 -4.03 -5.09 -0.20
N VAL A 281 -4.69 -4.74 -1.31
CA VAL A 281 -4.26 -5.12 -2.65
C VAL A 281 -3.62 -3.95 -3.40
N LEU A 282 -2.49 -4.20 -4.04
CA LEU A 282 -1.82 -3.28 -4.97
C LEU A 282 -1.95 -3.86 -6.38
N ILE A 283 -2.46 -3.08 -7.32
CA ILE A 283 -2.90 -3.60 -8.62
C ILE A 283 -2.05 -3.01 -9.75
N PRO A 284 -1.07 -3.75 -10.27
CA PRO A 284 -0.37 -3.38 -11.49
C PRO A 284 -1.29 -3.48 -12.70
N VAL A 285 -1.30 -2.42 -13.54
CA VAL A 285 -2.05 -2.33 -14.79
C VAL A 285 -1.13 -1.81 -15.89
N GLU A 286 -1.49 -2.01 -17.15
CA GLU A 286 -0.81 -1.39 -18.30
C GLU A 286 -1.67 -0.27 -18.89
N ALA A 287 -1.05 0.67 -19.60
CA ALA A 287 -1.76 1.72 -20.32
C ALA A 287 -2.30 1.20 -21.66
N GLU A 288 -3.26 0.28 -21.60
CA GLU A 288 -3.89 -0.42 -22.71
C GLU A 288 -5.35 -0.76 -22.38
N ASP A 289 -6.24 -0.82 -23.37
CA ASP A 289 -7.67 -1.09 -23.19
C ASP A 289 -7.94 -2.45 -22.54
N SER A 290 -7.21 -3.49 -22.94
CA SER A 290 -7.32 -4.83 -22.35
C SER A 290 -7.00 -4.91 -20.85
N SER A 291 -6.33 -3.89 -20.29
CA SER A 291 -6.08 -3.79 -18.86
C SER A 291 -7.29 -3.28 -18.09
N ALA A 292 -8.17 -2.50 -18.72
CA ALA A 292 -9.41 -2.03 -18.12
C ALA A 292 -10.38 -3.19 -17.85
N ASP A 293 -10.55 -4.09 -18.82
CA ASP A 293 -11.39 -5.28 -18.69
C ASP A 293 -10.85 -6.21 -17.58
N ALA A 294 -9.54 -6.43 -17.58
CA ALA A 294 -8.87 -7.24 -16.58
C ALA A 294 -9.02 -6.65 -15.16
N TYR A 295 -8.94 -5.33 -15.04
CA TYR A 295 -9.18 -4.65 -13.78
C TYR A 295 -10.64 -4.79 -13.31
N ALA A 296 -11.61 -4.62 -14.21
CA ALA A 296 -13.03 -4.75 -13.88
C ALA A 296 -13.36 -6.16 -13.35
N MET A 297 -12.78 -7.21 -13.95
CA MET A 297 -12.96 -8.59 -13.48
C MET A 297 -12.31 -8.80 -12.11
N LEU A 298 -11.10 -8.29 -11.89
CA LEU A 298 -10.45 -8.36 -10.58
C LEU A 298 -11.23 -7.59 -9.51
N ASP A 299 -11.72 -6.38 -9.82
CA ASP A 299 -12.52 -5.58 -8.89
C ASP A 299 -13.83 -6.29 -8.51
N SER A 300 -14.47 -6.96 -9.47
CA SER A 300 -15.63 -7.83 -9.21
C SER A 300 -15.27 -8.98 -8.27
N GLN A 301 -14.13 -9.65 -8.49
CA GLN A 301 -13.66 -10.73 -7.61
C GLN A 301 -13.38 -10.24 -6.20
N ILE A 302 -12.71 -9.08 -6.05
CA ILE A 302 -12.47 -8.47 -4.74
C ILE A 302 -13.77 -8.20 -4.00
N ARG A 303 -14.80 -7.68 -4.71
CA ARG A 303 -16.14 -7.45 -4.12
C ARG A 303 -16.80 -8.74 -3.71
N THR A 304 -16.74 -9.79 -4.55
CA THR A 304 -17.31 -11.11 -4.24
C THR A 304 -16.67 -11.68 -2.99
N VAL A 305 -15.32 -11.71 -2.90
CA VAL A 305 -14.61 -12.18 -1.71
C VAL A 305 -14.97 -11.35 -0.48
N SER A 306 -15.06 -10.01 -0.61
CA SER A 306 -15.45 -9.14 0.50
C SER A 306 -16.86 -9.44 1.03
N LEU A 307 -17.81 -9.69 0.13
CA LEU A 307 -19.21 -10.00 0.49
C LEU A 307 -19.37 -11.41 1.06
N ASP A 308 -18.77 -12.41 0.40
CA ASP A 308 -18.94 -13.81 0.76
C ASP A 308 -18.32 -14.15 2.13
N TYR A 309 -17.23 -13.44 2.49
CA TYR A 309 -16.50 -13.68 3.73
C TYR A 309 -16.65 -12.56 4.76
N GLU A 310 -17.49 -11.55 4.48
CA GLU A 310 -17.75 -10.41 5.36
C GLU A 310 -16.47 -9.69 5.79
N VAL A 311 -15.55 -9.45 4.84
CA VAL A 311 -14.26 -8.80 5.10
C VAL A 311 -14.06 -7.55 4.24
N GLU A 312 -13.26 -6.60 4.76
CA GLU A 312 -12.88 -5.39 4.05
C GLU A 312 -11.52 -5.58 3.37
N ILE A 313 -11.48 -5.44 2.04
CA ILE A 313 -10.23 -5.51 1.27
C ILE A 313 -9.91 -4.13 0.72
N ASP A 314 -8.92 -3.47 1.32
CA ASP A 314 -8.47 -2.14 0.91
C ASP A 314 -7.71 -2.20 -0.42
N ARG A 315 -8.07 -1.32 -1.35
CA ARG A 315 -7.35 -1.14 -2.61
C ARG A 315 -6.29 -0.06 -2.42
N LEU A 316 -5.05 -0.46 -2.23
CA LEU A 316 -3.93 0.43 -1.89
C LEU A 316 -3.55 1.37 -3.03
N GLY A 317 -3.83 0.96 -4.28
CA GLY A 317 -3.59 1.80 -5.45
C GLY A 317 -3.35 1.00 -6.73
N LEU A 318 -3.28 1.76 -7.83
CA LEU A 318 -2.90 1.26 -9.14
C LEU A 318 -1.44 1.61 -9.43
N VAL A 319 -0.70 0.67 -10.03
CA VAL A 319 0.62 0.92 -10.59
C VAL A 319 0.53 0.78 -12.10
N VAL A 320 0.56 1.90 -12.83
CA VAL A 320 0.59 1.86 -14.30
C VAL A 320 2.00 1.48 -14.73
N ASN A 321 2.18 0.21 -15.09
CA ASN A 321 3.48 -0.38 -15.41
C ASN A 321 3.73 -0.44 -16.93
N LYS A 322 4.99 -0.58 -17.32
CA LYS A 322 5.44 -0.67 -18.72
C LYS A 322 4.96 0.50 -19.58
N PHE A 323 4.83 1.68 -18.98
CA PHE A 323 4.38 2.86 -19.69
C PHE A 323 5.44 3.33 -20.69
N ASP A 324 5.03 3.49 -21.96
CA ASP A 324 5.87 4.02 -23.02
C ASP A 324 5.10 5.08 -23.83
N LYS A 325 5.49 6.35 -23.67
CA LYS A 325 4.90 7.49 -24.41
C LYS A 325 5.01 7.33 -25.92
N ARG A 326 5.99 6.58 -26.42
CA ARG A 326 6.19 6.35 -27.86
C ARG A 326 5.07 5.51 -28.49
N LYS A 327 4.29 4.79 -27.69
CA LYS A 327 3.07 4.09 -28.14
C LYS A 327 1.93 5.05 -28.52
N GLY A 328 2.14 6.37 -28.42
CA GLY A 328 1.25 7.40 -28.91
C GLY A 328 0.00 7.64 -28.08
N TYR A 329 -1.09 8.06 -28.75
CA TYR A 329 -2.34 8.51 -28.11
C TYR A 329 -2.99 7.42 -27.24
N VAL A 330 -2.96 6.16 -27.67
CA VAL A 330 -3.57 5.05 -26.92
C VAL A 330 -2.97 4.95 -25.50
N ALA A 331 -1.65 5.00 -25.40
CA ALA A 331 -0.98 4.91 -24.08
C ALA A 331 -1.26 6.13 -23.19
N THR A 332 -1.28 7.34 -23.77
CA THR A 332 -1.54 8.57 -22.98
C THR A 332 -3.00 8.65 -22.55
N SER A 333 -3.95 8.39 -23.44
CA SER A 333 -5.38 8.37 -23.14
C SER A 333 -5.72 7.31 -22.09
N SER A 334 -5.14 6.11 -22.19
CA SER A 334 -5.33 5.05 -21.21
C SER A 334 -4.75 5.41 -19.84
N LEU A 335 -3.59 6.11 -19.79
CA LEU A 335 -3.06 6.65 -18.54
C LEU A 335 -3.99 7.69 -17.92
N ASP A 336 -4.52 8.62 -18.73
CA ASP A 336 -5.46 9.63 -18.27
C ASP A 336 -6.74 8.98 -17.70
N ASN A 337 -7.23 7.91 -18.34
CA ASN A 337 -8.36 7.13 -17.85
C ASN A 337 -8.06 6.51 -16.47
N TRP A 338 -6.87 5.89 -16.28
CA TRP A 338 -6.48 5.35 -14.99
C TRP A 338 -6.40 6.43 -13.90
N GLN A 339 -5.86 7.59 -14.22
CA GLN A 339 -5.75 8.70 -13.27
C GLN A 339 -7.12 9.32 -12.91
N SER A 340 -8.06 9.32 -13.86
CA SER A 340 -9.41 9.87 -13.66
C SER A 340 -10.31 9.00 -12.79
N LEU A 341 -10.00 7.71 -12.58
CA LEU A 341 -10.75 6.85 -11.65
C LEU A 341 -10.76 7.40 -10.21
N GLY A 342 -9.68 8.07 -9.79
CA GLY A 342 -9.54 8.66 -8.48
C GLY A 342 -9.46 7.66 -7.32
N SER A 343 -10.24 6.59 -7.34
CA SER A 343 -10.23 5.51 -6.34
C SER A 343 -10.35 4.13 -7.02
N PRO A 344 -9.36 3.25 -6.84
CA PRO A 344 -8.08 3.48 -6.16
C PRO A 344 -7.17 4.46 -6.92
N PRO A 345 -6.30 5.22 -6.22
CA PRO A 345 -5.42 6.19 -6.86
C PRO A 345 -4.30 5.52 -7.65
N VAL A 346 -3.79 6.18 -8.70
CA VAL A 346 -2.53 5.79 -9.34
C VAL A 346 -1.37 6.22 -8.44
N VAL A 347 -0.67 5.24 -7.85
CA VAL A 347 0.44 5.48 -6.91
C VAL A 347 1.79 5.61 -7.61
N ALA A 348 1.96 5.07 -8.81
CA ALA A 348 3.15 5.26 -9.64
C ALA A 348 2.87 4.94 -11.11
N VAL A 349 3.65 5.60 -11.99
CA VAL A 349 3.75 5.25 -13.42
C VAL A 349 5.17 4.77 -13.70
N VAL A 350 5.32 3.48 -13.96
CA VAL A 350 6.63 2.81 -14.15
C VAL A 350 6.91 2.68 -15.65
N PRO A 351 7.96 3.32 -16.17
CA PRO A 351 8.29 3.25 -17.59
C PRO A 351 8.83 1.88 -17.99
N ASP A 352 8.60 1.51 -19.26
CA ASP A 352 9.22 0.31 -19.86
C ASP A 352 10.67 0.60 -20.24
N LEU A 353 11.60 0.29 -19.35
CA LEU A 353 13.03 0.50 -19.53
C LEU A 353 13.81 -0.81 -19.35
N LYS A 354 15.05 -0.81 -19.85
CA LYS A 354 15.89 -2.01 -19.89
C LYS A 354 16.36 -2.53 -18.52
N HIS A 355 16.55 -1.63 -17.53
CA HIS A 355 17.23 -1.98 -16.27
C HIS A 355 16.55 -3.11 -15.49
N GLN A 356 15.20 -3.16 -15.50
CA GLN A 356 14.48 -4.27 -14.88
C GLN A 356 14.77 -5.60 -15.58
N ARG A 357 14.79 -5.62 -16.92
CA ARG A 357 15.10 -6.83 -17.69
C ARG A 357 16.53 -7.29 -17.50
N GLU A 358 17.46 -6.33 -17.45
CA GLU A 358 18.88 -6.59 -17.18
C GLU A 358 19.08 -7.17 -15.76
N ALA A 359 18.45 -6.57 -14.74
CA ALA A 359 18.51 -7.04 -13.36
C ALA A 359 17.97 -8.49 -13.22
N VAL A 360 16.83 -8.78 -13.88
CA VAL A 360 16.27 -10.15 -13.93
C VAL A 360 17.23 -11.12 -14.62
N HIS A 361 17.84 -10.72 -15.73
CA HIS A 361 18.79 -11.56 -16.46
C HIS A 361 20.02 -11.95 -15.62
N VAL A 362 20.55 -11.00 -14.85
CA VAL A 362 21.70 -11.25 -13.95
C VAL A 362 21.28 -11.76 -12.58
N LYS A 363 19.98 -11.99 -12.36
CA LYS A 363 19.39 -12.50 -11.11
C LYS A 363 19.75 -11.65 -9.88
N GLN A 364 19.71 -10.34 -10.04
CA GLN A 364 19.96 -9.39 -8.97
C GLN A 364 18.74 -8.50 -8.70
N PRO A 365 18.52 -8.10 -7.45
CA PRO A 365 17.51 -7.12 -7.12
C PRO A 365 17.70 -5.81 -7.89
N LEU A 366 16.63 -5.23 -8.45
CA LEU A 366 16.69 -3.99 -9.24
C LEU A 366 17.34 -2.83 -8.48
N LEU A 367 16.98 -2.65 -7.21
CA LEU A 367 17.48 -1.55 -6.38
C LEU A 367 18.96 -1.73 -5.98
N MET A 368 19.51 -2.94 -6.12
CA MET A 368 20.92 -3.23 -6.01
C MET A 368 21.63 -3.05 -7.38
N TYR A 369 21.08 -3.60 -8.45
CA TYR A 369 21.67 -3.56 -9.79
C TYR A 369 21.71 -2.15 -10.38
N ALA A 370 20.62 -1.40 -10.28
CA ALA A 370 20.50 -0.06 -10.86
C ALA A 370 19.78 0.90 -9.89
N PRO A 371 20.37 1.25 -8.74
CA PRO A 371 19.71 1.97 -7.64
C PRO A 371 19.22 3.38 -8.02
N THR A 372 19.83 4.01 -9.01
CA THR A 372 19.49 5.36 -9.48
C THR A 372 18.59 5.38 -10.71
N SER A 373 18.24 4.20 -11.26
CA SER A 373 17.38 4.10 -12.44
C SER A 373 15.99 4.65 -12.17
N THR A 374 15.33 5.15 -13.21
CA THR A 374 13.94 5.64 -13.10
C THR A 374 13.02 4.55 -12.56
N GLN A 375 13.20 3.29 -12.97
CA GLN A 375 12.41 2.18 -12.46
C GLN A 375 12.60 1.98 -10.95
N ALA A 376 13.84 2.01 -10.45
CA ALA A 376 14.11 1.93 -9.02
C ALA A 376 13.51 3.13 -8.24
N GLN A 377 13.55 4.33 -8.83
CA GLN A 377 12.91 5.52 -8.23
C GLN A 377 11.39 5.34 -8.14
N ARG A 378 10.74 4.76 -9.16
CA ARG A 378 9.28 4.48 -9.12
C ARG A 378 8.91 3.44 -8.05
N MET A 379 9.74 2.43 -7.79
CA MET A 379 9.51 1.49 -6.69
C MET A 379 9.58 2.20 -5.32
N ARG A 380 10.52 3.14 -5.15
CA ARG A 380 10.59 3.99 -3.96
C ARG A 380 9.38 4.93 -3.84
N GLU A 381 8.87 5.44 -4.96
CA GLU A 381 7.64 6.25 -4.98
C GLU A 381 6.43 5.45 -4.51
N ILE A 382 6.24 4.20 -4.98
CA ILE A 382 5.20 3.30 -4.48
C ILE A 382 5.33 3.15 -2.96
N ARG A 383 6.52 2.83 -2.45
CA ARG A 383 6.78 2.73 -1.00
C ARG A 383 6.36 4.00 -0.25
N ARG A 384 6.67 5.18 -0.81
CA ARG A 384 6.37 6.46 -0.17
C ARG A 384 4.87 6.78 -0.14
N ARG A 385 4.13 6.32 -1.15
CA ARG A 385 2.66 6.50 -1.23
C ARG A 385 1.89 5.55 -0.32
N LEU A 386 2.46 4.39 -0.06
CA LEU A 386 1.84 3.39 0.82
C LEU A 386 2.20 3.60 2.32
N GLY A 387 3.11 4.47 2.66
CA GLY A 387 3.50 4.81 4.04
C GLY A 387 4.57 3.90 4.60
#